data_f24aeaf5bda65cab041596a473558e91
#
_entry.id   f24aeaf5bda65cab041596a473558e91
#
_cell.length_a   1.000
_cell.length_b   1.000
_cell.length_c   1.000
_cell.angle_alpha   90.00
_cell.angle_beta   90.00
_cell.angle_gamma   90.00
#
_symmetry.space_group_name_H-M   'P 1'
#
loop_
_entity.id
_entity.type
_entity.pdbx_description
1 polymer ?
#
loop_
_entity_poly.entity_id
_entity_poly.type
_entity_poly.pdbx_seq_one_letter_code
_entity_poly.pdbx_strand_id
1 'polypeptide(L)'
;ELYSLPFNMYTFNKMWGVVTPEEAKAKIEEQRKEITKEPENLEEQAISLVGRDIYEKLIKGYTEKQWGRDCRELPAFIIKRLPVRLTFDNNYFNALYQGIPVGGYTKMVENLLDGIEVRLNTEYLENKEALDALAEKVIYTGPIDAYFGYELGTLEYRSVRFETELLDQENYQGNAAVNYTDRQTPWTRIIEHKWFEFGKDSEGNDIPKTVISREYSSEWKLGDEPYYPVNDEKNGALYARYKKMAEKEEK
;
A
#
# COMPACT_ATOMS: atom_id res chain seq x y z
N GLU A 1 -20.97 -7.83 2.30
CA GLU A 1 -21.00 -7.11 3.59
C GLU A 1 -19.91 -6.04 3.62
N LEU A 2 -20.18 -4.89 4.23
CA LEU A 2 -19.25 -3.79 4.37
C LEU A 2 -18.69 -3.75 5.81
N TYR A 3 -17.37 -3.59 5.93
CA TYR A 3 -16.64 -3.47 7.19
C TYR A 3 -15.81 -2.20 7.20
N SER A 4 -15.63 -1.61 8.39
CA SER A 4 -14.74 -0.47 8.58
C SER A 4 -13.26 -0.89 8.63
N LEU A 5 -12.37 -0.03 8.11
CA LEU A 5 -10.93 -0.07 8.35
C LEU A 5 -10.50 1.24 9.01
N PRO A 6 -9.54 1.21 9.94
CA PRO A 6 -8.82 0.06 10.51
C PRO A 6 -9.73 -0.90 11.27
N PHE A 7 -9.23 -2.07 11.68
CA PHE A 7 -10.00 -3.00 12.51
C PHE A 7 -10.30 -2.37 13.87
N ASN A 8 -11.54 -1.99 14.07
CA ASN A 8 -11.99 -1.23 15.23
C ASN A 8 -13.34 -1.78 15.75
N MET A 9 -13.91 -1.12 16.75
CA MET A 9 -15.17 -1.57 17.34
C MET A 9 -16.34 -1.66 16.35
N TYR A 10 -16.38 -0.84 15.28
CA TYR A 10 -17.38 -1.00 14.20
C TYR A 10 -17.17 -2.31 13.45
N THR A 11 -15.92 -2.68 13.16
CA THR A 11 -15.56 -3.96 12.52
C THR A 11 -15.97 -5.14 13.38
N PHE A 12 -15.62 -5.10 14.67
CA PHE A 12 -15.89 -6.20 15.61
C PHE A 12 -17.36 -6.36 15.92
N ASN A 13 -18.08 -5.25 16.09
CA ASN A 13 -19.54 -5.27 16.24
C ASN A 13 -20.22 -5.89 15.02
N LYS A 14 -19.83 -5.47 13.81
CA LYS A 14 -20.39 -6.01 12.57
C LYS A 14 -20.09 -7.49 12.38
N MET A 15 -18.91 -7.96 12.78
CA MET A 15 -18.47 -9.34 12.60
C MET A 15 -19.05 -10.29 13.65
N TRP A 16 -19.05 -9.88 14.91
CA TRP A 16 -19.35 -10.75 16.05
C TRP A 16 -20.55 -10.30 16.91
N GLY A 17 -21.12 -9.13 16.62
CA GLY A 17 -22.20 -8.56 17.45
C GLY A 17 -21.74 -8.04 18.82
N VAL A 18 -20.43 -7.96 19.07
CA VAL A 18 -19.89 -7.45 20.34
C VAL A 18 -20.13 -5.96 20.50
N VAL A 19 -20.37 -5.51 21.72
CA VAL A 19 -20.74 -4.13 22.03
C VAL A 19 -19.63 -3.42 22.82
N THR A 20 -18.93 -4.16 23.67
CA THR A 20 -17.88 -3.60 24.53
C THR A 20 -16.47 -3.96 24.06
N PRO A 21 -15.46 -3.13 24.40
CA PRO A 21 -14.04 -3.44 24.15
C PRO A 21 -13.60 -4.76 24.77
N GLU A 22 -14.11 -5.10 25.95
CA GLU A 22 -13.79 -6.33 26.66
C GLU A 22 -14.28 -7.57 25.91
N GLU A 23 -15.49 -7.53 25.36
CA GLU A 23 -16.04 -8.62 24.53
C GLU A 23 -15.23 -8.79 23.25
N ALA A 24 -14.89 -7.70 22.57
CA ALA A 24 -14.07 -7.74 21.37
C ALA A 24 -12.67 -8.31 21.65
N LYS A 25 -12.04 -7.86 22.74
CA LYS A 25 -10.73 -8.36 23.19
C LYS A 25 -10.79 -9.85 23.51
N ALA A 26 -11.79 -10.29 24.27
CA ALA A 26 -11.98 -11.69 24.61
C ALA A 26 -12.12 -12.57 23.36
N LYS A 27 -12.89 -12.11 22.36
CA LYS A 27 -13.08 -12.81 21.09
C LYS A 27 -11.80 -12.95 20.28
N ILE A 28 -11.01 -11.86 20.20
CA ILE A 28 -9.69 -11.88 19.55
C ILE A 28 -8.74 -12.85 20.30
N GLU A 29 -8.67 -12.75 21.62
CA GLU A 29 -7.78 -13.58 22.44
C GLU A 29 -8.16 -15.07 22.39
N GLU A 30 -9.45 -15.40 22.31
CA GLU A 30 -9.92 -16.78 22.11
C GLU A 30 -9.33 -17.38 20.83
N GLN A 31 -9.42 -16.66 19.72
CA GLN A 31 -9.00 -17.15 18.40
C GLN A 31 -7.48 -17.14 18.22
N ARG A 32 -6.79 -16.18 18.83
CA ARG A 32 -5.31 -16.11 18.81
C ARG A 32 -4.62 -17.31 19.44
N LYS A 33 -5.29 -18.03 20.36
CA LYS A 33 -4.77 -19.26 20.99
C LYS A 33 -4.51 -20.38 20.00
N GLU A 34 -5.02 -20.29 18.79
CA GLU A 34 -4.72 -21.23 17.72
C GLU A 34 -3.22 -21.24 17.37
N ILE A 35 -2.56 -20.08 17.48
CA ILE A 35 -1.12 -19.97 17.23
C ILE A 35 -0.37 -20.09 18.56
N THR A 36 0.27 -21.25 18.75
CA THR A 36 0.96 -21.60 20.00
C THR A 36 2.47 -21.47 19.93
N LYS A 37 3.02 -21.16 18.74
CA LYS A 37 4.45 -20.94 18.48
C LYS A 37 4.67 -19.57 17.85
N GLU A 38 5.93 -19.18 17.66
CA GLU A 38 6.27 -17.99 16.89
C GLU A 38 5.78 -18.15 15.43
N PRO A 39 5.06 -17.17 14.87
CA PRO A 39 4.54 -17.26 13.51
C PRO A 39 5.65 -17.37 12.45
N GLU A 40 5.56 -18.35 11.57
CA GLU A 40 6.53 -18.61 10.51
C GLU A 40 6.14 -17.94 9.17
N ASN A 41 4.85 -17.67 8.99
CA ASN A 41 4.30 -17.13 7.75
C ASN A 41 3.22 -16.07 8.03
N LEU A 42 2.73 -15.42 6.96
CA LEU A 42 1.75 -14.35 7.05
C LEU A 42 0.41 -14.82 7.64
N GLU A 43 -0.07 -16.03 7.32
CA GLU A 43 -1.30 -16.58 7.87
C GLU A 43 -1.21 -16.68 9.40
N GLU A 44 -0.18 -17.37 9.91
CA GLU A 44 0.04 -17.51 11.34
C GLU A 44 0.21 -16.17 12.05
N GLN A 45 0.95 -15.24 11.43
CA GLN A 45 1.14 -13.89 11.95
C GLN A 45 -0.18 -13.12 12.04
N ALA A 46 -1.02 -13.16 11.00
CA ALA A 46 -2.31 -12.48 10.99
C ALA A 46 -3.24 -13.05 12.07
N ILE A 47 -3.36 -14.37 12.15
CA ILE A 47 -4.19 -15.04 13.17
C ILE A 47 -3.71 -14.69 14.58
N SER A 48 -2.39 -14.66 14.80
CA SER A 48 -1.82 -14.27 16.10
C SER A 48 -2.10 -12.82 16.50
N LEU A 49 -2.40 -11.94 15.53
CA LEU A 49 -2.71 -10.52 15.78
C LEU A 49 -4.21 -10.27 15.96
N VAL A 50 -5.04 -10.82 15.08
CA VAL A 50 -6.46 -10.43 14.95
C VAL A 50 -7.44 -11.59 15.07
N GLY A 51 -6.96 -12.84 15.12
CA GLY A 51 -7.79 -14.03 15.12
C GLY A 51 -8.19 -14.52 13.72
N ARG A 52 -8.72 -15.75 13.66
CA ARG A 52 -9.03 -16.44 12.40
C ARG A 52 -10.15 -15.77 11.61
N ASP A 53 -11.23 -15.35 12.26
CA ASP A 53 -12.38 -14.80 11.54
C ASP A 53 -12.01 -13.53 10.75
N ILE A 54 -11.23 -12.63 11.37
CA ILE A 54 -10.76 -11.41 10.71
C ILE A 54 -9.77 -11.77 9.59
N TYR A 55 -8.86 -12.71 9.85
CA TYR A 55 -7.92 -13.17 8.84
C TYR A 55 -8.64 -13.72 7.60
N GLU A 56 -9.53 -14.71 7.77
CA GLU A 56 -10.22 -15.37 6.66
C GLU A 56 -11.10 -14.39 5.87
N LYS A 57 -11.81 -13.49 6.57
CA LYS A 57 -12.81 -12.62 5.94
C LYS A 57 -12.22 -11.34 5.36
N LEU A 58 -11.21 -10.73 6.01
CA LEU A 58 -10.78 -9.37 5.67
C LEU A 58 -9.33 -9.29 5.19
N ILE A 59 -8.49 -10.31 5.41
CA ILE A 59 -7.06 -10.25 5.10
C ILE A 59 -6.67 -11.22 3.99
N LYS A 60 -7.02 -12.49 4.14
CA LYS A 60 -6.53 -13.58 3.29
C LYS A 60 -6.72 -13.31 1.80
N GLY A 61 -7.96 -13.19 1.34
CA GLY A 61 -8.25 -13.06 -0.09
C GLY A 61 -7.69 -11.76 -0.70
N TYR A 62 -7.68 -10.67 0.06
CA TYR A 62 -7.03 -9.42 -0.36
C TYR A 62 -5.52 -9.59 -0.53
N THR A 63 -4.87 -10.17 0.47
CA THR A 63 -3.41 -10.38 0.47
C THR A 63 -2.98 -11.35 -0.63
N GLU A 64 -3.70 -12.46 -0.81
CA GLU A 64 -3.41 -13.42 -1.87
C GLU A 64 -3.55 -12.82 -3.28
N LYS A 65 -4.53 -11.93 -3.50
CA LYS A 65 -4.63 -11.16 -4.75
C LYS A 65 -3.46 -10.19 -4.93
N GLN A 66 -3.12 -9.46 -3.87
CA GLN A 66 -2.05 -8.47 -3.92
C GLN A 66 -0.69 -9.10 -4.22
N TRP A 67 -0.38 -10.22 -3.60
CA TRP A 67 0.92 -10.88 -3.72
C TRP A 67 0.96 -11.98 -4.77
N GLY A 68 -0.20 -12.47 -5.25
CA GLY A 68 -0.29 -13.57 -6.21
C GLY A 68 0.15 -14.92 -5.63
N ARG A 69 0.22 -15.05 -4.29
CA ARG A 69 0.70 -16.23 -3.56
C ARG A 69 -0.21 -16.56 -2.38
N ASP A 70 -0.22 -17.81 -1.94
CA ASP A 70 -0.88 -18.22 -0.69
C ASP A 70 -0.23 -17.52 0.52
N CYS A 71 -1.04 -17.12 1.50
CA CYS A 71 -0.55 -16.44 2.69
C CYS A 71 0.45 -17.27 3.50
N ARG A 72 0.44 -18.60 3.39
CA ARG A 72 1.40 -19.50 4.02
C ARG A 72 2.78 -19.50 3.37
N GLU A 73 2.87 -19.00 2.14
CA GLU A 73 4.14 -18.85 1.40
C GLU A 73 4.75 -17.45 1.58
N LEU A 74 4.01 -16.55 2.21
CA LEU A 74 4.44 -15.17 2.43
C LEU A 74 5.10 -15.01 3.81
N PRO A 75 6.20 -14.23 3.92
CA PRO A 75 6.86 -13.98 5.19
C PRO A 75 5.96 -13.29 6.23
N ALA A 76 6.08 -13.68 7.50
CA ALA A 76 5.30 -13.12 8.60
C ALA A 76 5.45 -11.59 8.74
N PHE A 77 6.61 -11.02 8.43
CA PHE A 77 6.88 -9.59 8.60
C PHE A 77 6.04 -8.68 7.71
N ILE A 78 5.47 -9.18 6.61
CA ILE A 78 4.60 -8.39 5.70
C ILE A 78 3.40 -7.80 6.47
N ILE A 79 2.87 -8.55 7.42
CA ILE A 79 1.70 -8.14 8.22
C ILE A 79 2.07 -7.89 9.69
N LYS A 80 3.29 -7.50 9.95
CA LYS A 80 3.81 -7.31 11.32
C LYS A 80 3.01 -6.28 12.14
N ARG A 81 2.34 -5.34 11.49
CA ARG A 81 1.58 -4.27 12.12
C ARG A 81 0.19 -4.17 11.49
N LEU A 82 -0.80 -4.70 12.19
CA LEU A 82 -2.19 -4.45 11.90
C LEU A 82 -2.74 -3.48 12.96
N PRO A 83 -3.29 -2.33 12.56
CA PRO A 83 -3.90 -1.43 13.52
C PRO A 83 -5.21 -2.06 14.04
N VAL A 84 -5.17 -2.53 15.29
CA VAL A 84 -6.35 -3.00 16.03
C VAL A 84 -6.70 -1.96 17.07
N ARG A 85 -7.93 -1.46 17.06
CA ARG A 85 -8.41 -0.43 17.98
C ARG A 85 -9.67 -0.90 18.70
N LEU A 86 -9.62 -0.90 20.02
CA LEU A 86 -10.80 -1.19 20.85
C LEU A 86 -11.63 0.09 21.12
N THR A 87 -11.74 0.93 20.11
CA THR A 87 -12.49 2.19 20.09
C THR A 87 -13.31 2.31 18.80
N PHE A 88 -14.34 3.16 18.80
CA PHE A 88 -15.12 3.51 17.61
C PHE A 88 -14.42 4.66 16.84
N ASP A 89 -13.22 4.39 16.32
CA ASP A 89 -12.40 5.36 15.59
C ASP A 89 -11.99 4.81 14.23
N ASN A 90 -12.40 5.50 13.17
CA ASN A 90 -12.13 5.15 11.77
C ASN A 90 -10.87 5.83 11.21
N ASN A 91 -10.14 6.62 12.00
CA ASN A 91 -8.86 7.16 11.54
C ASN A 91 -7.85 6.02 11.35
N TYR A 92 -7.31 5.89 10.14
CA TYR A 92 -6.36 4.81 9.85
C TYR A 92 -5.03 5.00 10.58
N PHE A 93 -4.52 6.21 10.64
CA PHE A 93 -3.28 6.56 11.32
C PHE A 93 -3.53 7.19 12.69
N ASN A 94 -2.53 7.15 13.57
CA ASN A 94 -2.53 7.84 14.86
C ASN A 94 -1.86 9.23 14.78
N ALA A 95 -1.59 9.73 13.56
CA ALA A 95 -0.97 11.03 13.37
C ALA A 95 -1.90 12.14 13.83
N LEU A 96 -1.35 13.14 14.52
CA LEU A 96 -2.10 14.31 15.02
C LEU A 96 -2.66 15.14 13.84
N TYR A 97 -1.89 15.24 12.77
CA TYR A 97 -2.29 15.93 11.55
C TYR A 97 -2.34 14.92 10.39
N GLN A 98 -3.47 14.88 9.72
CA GLN A 98 -3.73 13.98 8.60
C GLN A 98 -4.50 14.75 7.53
N GLY A 99 -4.17 14.55 6.26
CA GLY A 99 -4.86 15.23 5.17
C GLY A 99 -4.29 14.87 3.80
N ILE A 100 -5.00 15.32 2.80
CA ILE A 100 -4.56 15.33 1.41
C ILE A 100 -4.35 16.79 1.02
N PRO A 101 -3.26 17.14 0.30
CA PRO A 101 -3.01 18.52 -0.10
C PRO A 101 -4.15 19.06 -0.98
N VAL A 102 -4.68 20.24 -0.64
CA VAL A 102 -5.62 20.95 -1.52
C VAL A 102 -4.90 21.34 -2.80
N GLY A 103 -5.48 21.02 -3.95
CA GLY A 103 -4.85 21.20 -5.26
C GLY A 103 -3.90 20.09 -5.69
N GLY A 104 -3.81 19.01 -4.88
CA GLY A 104 -3.07 17.78 -5.20
C GLY A 104 -1.59 17.81 -4.84
N TYR A 105 -0.97 16.64 -4.96
CA TYR A 105 0.44 16.44 -4.58
C TYR A 105 1.43 17.15 -5.50
N THR A 106 1.11 17.29 -6.78
CA THR A 106 1.97 18.02 -7.73
C THR A 106 2.20 19.45 -7.26
N LYS A 107 1.13 20.15 -6.88
CA LYS A 107 1.23 21.52 -6.38
C LYS A 107 2.03 21.63 -5.07
N MET A 108 1.87 20.66 -4.19
CA MET A 108 2.68 20.57 -2.97
C MET A 108 4.17 20.42 -3.30
N VAL A 109 4.52 19.53 -4.23
CA VAL A 109 5.91 19.29 -4.65
C VAL A 109 6.49 20.52 -5.35
N GLU A 110 5.73 21.17 -6.25
CA GLU A 110 6.14 22.43 -6.88
C GLU A 110 6.50 23.50 -5.83
N ASN A 111 5.67 23.65 -4.79
CA ASN A 111 5.93 24.61 -3.72
C ASN A 111 7.18 24.24 -2.89
N LEU A 112 7.45 22.94 -2.69
CA LEU A 112 8.67 22.47 -2.00
C LEU A 112 9.94 22.71 -2.80
N LEU A 113 9.82 22.74 -4.13
CA LEU A 113 10.93 22.93 -5.08
C LEU A 113 11.09 24.40 -5.49
N ASP A 114 10.34 25.31 -4.91
CA ASP A 114 10.46 26.74 -5.23
C ASP A 114 11.89 27.25 -4.99
N GLY A 115 12.47 27.89 -6.03
CA GLY A 115 13.86 28.35 -6.02
C GLY A 115 14.91 27.25 -6.26
N ILE A 116 14.52 26.01 -6.51
CA ILE A 116 15.42 24.90 -6.82
C ILE A 116 15.37 24.60 -8.31
N GLU A 117 16.53 24.43 -8.96
CA GLU A 117 16.57 24.02 -10.37
C GLU A 117 16.00 22.60 -10.53
N VAL A 118 15.00 22.45 -11.38
CA VAL A 118 14.35 21.16 -11.70
C VAL A 118 14.51 20.87 -13.19
N ARG A 119 15.05 19.69 -13.51
CA ARG A 119 15.19 19.18 -14.89
C ARG A 119 14.29 17.98 -15.07
N LEU A 120 13.15 18.16 -15.72
CA LEU A 120 12.25 17.06 -16.09
C LEU A 120 12.75 16.33 -17.33
N ASN A 121 12.25 15.10 -17.55
CA ASN A 121 12.62 14.26 -18.70
C ASN A 121 14.14 14.05 -18.86
N THR A 122 14.85 14.00 -17.73
CA THR A 122 16.29 13.81 -17.68
C THR A 122 16.60 12.48 -17.00
N GLU A 123 16.99 11.50 -17.80
CA GLU A 123 17.37 10.18 -17.26
C GLU A 123 18.80 10.26 -16.71
N TYR A 124 18.93 10.07 -15.38
CA TYR A 124 20.20 10.22 -14.69
C TYR A 124 21.24 9.20 -15.17
N LEU A 125 20.86 7.94 -15.33
CA LEU A 125 21.83 6.89 -15.67
C LEU A 125 22.40 7.04 -17.10
N GLU A 126 21.64 7.66 -18.01
CA GLU A 126 22.10 7.98 -19.36
C GLU A 126 23.03 9.21 -19.39
N ASN A 127 22.93 10.08 -18.38
CA ASN A 127 23.65 11.35 -18.30
C ASN A 127 24.53 11.46 -17.05
N LYS A 128 24.87 10.33 -16.43
CA LYS A 128 25.50 10.24 -15.11
C LYS A 128 26.74 11.13 -14.97
N GLU A 129 27.71 11.02 -15.86
CA GLU A 129 28.98 11.78 -15.80
C GLU A 129 28.73 13.30 -15.82
N ALA A 130 27.86 13.76 -16.70
CA ALA A 130 27.54 15.19 -16.83
C ALA A 130 26.76 15.72 -15.62
N LEU A 131 25.87 14.93 -15.06
CA LEU A 131 25.06 15.31 -13.89
C LEU A 131 25.87 15.25 -12.59
N ASP A 132 26.73 14.25 -12.43
CA ASP A 132 27.66 14.15 -11.30
C ASP A 132 28.63 15.34 -11.21
N ALA A 133 28.98 15.94 -12.35
CA ALA A 133 29.82 17.12 -12.40
C ALA A 133 29.16 18.39 -11.85
N LEU A 134 27.83 18.40 -11.72
CA LEU A 134 27.06 19.56 -11.24
C LEU A 134 26.96 19.65 -9.71
N ALA A 135 27.27 18.59 -8.98
CA ALA A 135 27.08 18.52 -7.54
C ALA A 135 28.22 17.81 -6.82
N GLU A 136 28.47 18.21 -5.57
CA GLU A 136 29.44 17.54 -4.69
C GLU A 136 28.90 16.22 -4.15
N LYS A 137 27.57 16.09 -4.03
CA LYS A 137 26.89 14.88 -3.59
C LYS A 137 25.67 14.61 -4.45
N VAL A 138 25.45 13.35 -4.76
CA VAL A 138 24.28 12.87 -5.51
C VAL A 138 23.43 11.97 -4.62
N ILE A 139 22.12 12.19 -4.63
CA ILE A 139 21.14 11.33 -3.97
C ILE A 139 20.32 10.66 -5.07
N TYR A 140 20.64 9.40 -5.36
CA TYR A 140 19.89 8.60 -6.32
C TYR A 140 18.76 7.87 -5.61
N THR A 141 17.51 8.14 -6.01
CA THR A 141 16.30 7.53 -5.43
C THR A 141 15.68 6.46 -6.31
N GLY A 142 16.28 6.16 -7.45
CA GLY A 142 15.85 5.07 -8.33
C GLY A 142 16.23 3.67 -7.81
N PRO A 143 15.89 2.61 -8.55
CA PRO A 143 16.22 1.24 -8.18
C PRO A 143 17.73 1.02 -8.10
N ILE A 144 18.19 0.41 -7.00
CA ILE A 144 19.63 0.19 -6.77
C ILE A 144 20.24 -0.75 -7.80
N ASP A 145 19.53 -1.75 -8.26
CA ASP A 145 19.96 -2.69 -9.29
C ASP A 145 20.11 -2.01 -10.66
N ALA A 146 19.21 -1.07 -11.00
CA ALA A 146 19.34 -0.24 -12.19
C ALA A 146 20.58 0.65 -12.14
N TYR A 147 20.90 1.24 -10.98
CA TYR A 147 22.11 2.05 -10.79
C TYR A 147 23.38 1.29 -11.17
N PHE A 148 23.43 -0.01 -10.85
CA PHE A 148 24.55 -0.90 -11.18
C PHE A 148 24.31 -1.70 -12.46
N GLY A 149 23.45 -1.24 -13.38
CA GLY A 149 23.22 -1.87 -14.68
C GLY A 149 22.73 -3.32 -14.61
N TYR A 150 22.07 -3.70 -13.51
CA TYR A 150 21.54 -5.05 -13.25
C TYR A 150 22.60 -6.17 -13.26
N GLU A 151 23.89 -5.85 -13.02
CA GLU A 151 25.01 -6.81 -13.15
C GLU A 151 24.91 -8.03 -12.22
N LEU A 152 24.21 -7.92 -11.09
CA LEU A 152 23.97 -9.03 -10.18
C LEU A 152 22.60 -9.69 -10.39
N GLY A 153 21.79 -9.21 -11.34
CA GLY A 153 20.42 -9.60 -11.60
C GLY A 153 19.41 -8.57 -11.10
N THR A 154 18.15 -8.78 -11.43
CA THR A 154 17.05 -7.85 -11.19
C THR A 154 16.34 -8.15 -9.87
N LEU A 155 16.10 -7.12 -9.06
CA LEU A 155 15.19 -7.19 -7.91
C LEU A 155 13.75 -7.30 -8.41
N GLU A 156 12.92 -8.05 -7.69
CA GLU A 156 11.54 -8.32 -8.08
C GLU A 156 10.56 -7.40 -7.35
N TYR A 157 9.50 -7.04 -8.05
CA TYR A 157 8.43 -6.19 -7.53
C TYR A 157 7.06 -6.79 -7.84
N ARG A 158 6.04 -6.27 -7.21
CA ARG A 158 4.66 -6.36 -7.66
C ARG A 158 4.27 -5.04 -8.29
N SER A 159 3.42 -5.11 -9.30
CA SER A 159 2.86 -3.95 -9.97
C SER A 159 1.34 -3.88 -9.78
N VAL A 160 0.75 -2.77 -10.14
CA VAL A 160 -0.70 -2.60 -10.22
C VAL A 160 -1.07 -1.99 -11.56
N ARG A 161 -2.23 -2.39 -12.09
CA ARG A 161 -2.85 -1.73 -13.22
C ARG A 161 -4.22 -1.22 -12.85
N PHE A 162 -4.65 -0.18 -13.51
CA PHE A 162 -5.94 0.45 -13.26
C PHE A 162 -6.81 0.37 -14.51
N GLU A 163 -8.10 0.09 -14.30
CA GLU A 163 -9.16 0.27 -15.28
C GLU A 163 -10.05 1.40 -14.82
N THR A 164 -9.98 2.53 -15.54
CA THR A 164 -10.69 3.76 -15.17
C THR A 164 -11.92 3.94 -16.04
N GLU A 165 -13.04 4.29 -15.41
CA GLU A 165 -14.35 4.45 -16.05
C GLU A 165 -15.04 5.73 -15.56
N LEU A 166 -15.56 6.52 -16.50
CA LEU A 166 -16.46 7.64 -16.20
C LEU A 166 -17.90 7.14 -16.19
N LEU A 167 -18.58 7.32 -15.07
CA LEU A 167 -19.96 6.91 -14.86
C LEU A 167 -20.90 8.14 -14.89
N ASP A 168 -22.03 7.97 -15.58
CA ASP A 168 -23.09 8.99 -15.63
C ASP A 168 -24.04 8.83 -14.44
N GLN A 169 -23.48 8.90 -13.24
CA GLN A 169 -24.17 8.87 -11.97
C GLN A 169 -23.40 9.69 -10.94
N GLU A 170 -24.10 10.25 -9.99
CA GLU A 170 -23.52 11.15 -9.00
C GLU A 170 -22.63 10.41 -7.99
N ASN A 171 -22.97 9.20 -7.62
CA ASN A 171 -22.30 8.45 -6.57
C ASN A 171 -22.27 6.96 -6.91
N TYR A 172 -21.11 6.32 -6.79
CA TYR A 172 -20.95 4.89 -7.01
C TYR A 172 -20.89 4.10 -5.71
N GLN A 173 -20.01 4.48 -4.77
CA GLN A 173 -19.79 3.75 -3.52
C GLN A 173 -19.81 4.65 -2.27
N GLY A 174 -19.89 5.97 -2.42
CA GLY A 174 -19.98 6.91 -1.31
C GLY A 174 -18.73 7.05 -0.45
N ASN A 175 -17.59 6.60 -0.95
CA ASN A 175 -16.30 6.64 -0.25
C ASN A 175 -15.16 6.62 -1.27
N ALA A 176 -14.03 7.26 -0.94
CA ALA A 176 -12.88 7.34 -1.83
C ALA A 176 -12.28 5.97 -2.17
N ALA A 177 -12.21 5.04 -1.23
CA ALA A 177 -11.63 3.73 -1.47
C ALA A 177 -12.40 2.62 -0.75
N VAL A 178 -12.74 1.56 -1.48
CA VAL A 178 -13.33 0.33 -0.94
C VAL A 178 -12.46 -0.86 -1.36
N ASN A 179 -11.95 -1.61 -0.39
CA ASN A 179 -11.18 -2.82 -0.62
C ASN A 179 -12.11 -4.04 -0.75
N TYR A 180 -11.83 -4.89 -1.72
CA TYR A 180 -12.53 -6.15 -1.96
C TYR A 180 -11.70 -7.29 -1.40
N THR A 181 -12.15 -7.86 -0.30
CA THR A 181 -11.36 -8.85 0.47
C THR A 181 -11.61 -10.29 0.07
N ASP A 182 -12.64 -10.56 -0.75
CA ASP A 182 -12.88 -11.89 -1.30
C ASP A 182 -11.91 -12.20 -2.46
N ARG A 183 -11.71 -13.50 -2.74
CA ARG A 183 -10.82 -13.96 -3.79
C ARG A 183 -11.47 -13.99 -5.19
N GLN A 184 -12.80 -14.01 -5.26
CA GLN A 184 -13.55 -14.14 -6.51
C GLN A 184 -13.54 -12.83 -7.30
N THR A 185 -13.60 -11.70 -6.60
CA THR A 185 -13.49 -10.36 -7.21
C THR A 185 -12.06 -10.14 -7.70
N PRO A 186 -11.84 -9.88 -9.01
CA PRO A 186 -10.47 -9.85 -9.55
C PRO A 186 -9.67 -8.60 -9.18
N TRP A 187 -10.32 -7.49 -8.83
CA TRP A 187 -9.65 -6.27 -8.35
C TRP A 187 -9.45 -6.29 -6.84
N THR A 188 -8.44 -5.56 -6.38
CA THR A 188 -8.13 -5.40 -4.95
C THR A 188 -8.95 -4.31 -4.31
N ARG A 189 -9.21 -3.22 -5.07
CA ARG A 189 -10.04 -2.09 -4.61
C ARG A 189 -10.71 -1.37 -5.76
N ILE A 190 -11.72 -0.57 -5.42
CA ILE A 190 -12.24 0.48 -6.28
C ILE A 190 -11.96 1.83 -5.62
N ILE A 191 -11.44 2.75 -6.41
CA ILE A 191 -11.22 4.15 -6.04
C ILE A 191 -12.31 4.96 -6.73
N GLU A 192 -13.07 5.74 -5.98
CA GLU A 192 -14.00 6.75 -6.50
C GLU A 192 -13.39 8.13 -6.25
N HIS A 193 -12.80 8.71 -7.28
CA HIS A 193 -11.83 9.81 -7.18
C HIS A 193 -12.39 11.08 -6.55
N LYS A 194 -13.64 11.45 -6.86
CA LYS A 194 -14.21 12.71 -6.36
C LYS A 194 -14.31 12.78 -4.83
N TRP A 195 -14.36 11.65 -4.12
CA TRP A 195 -14.48 11.64 -2.67
C TRP A 195 -13.19 12.03 -1.92
N PHE A 196 -12.06 12.14 -2.62
CA PHE A 196 -10.86 12.76 -2.04
C PHE A 196 -11.05 14.28 -1.83
N GLU A 197 -11.95 14.91 -2.58
CA GLU A 197 -12.32 16.32 -2.47
C GLU A 197 -13.80 16.51 -2.10
N PHE A 198 -14.37 15.55 -1.33
CA PHE A 198 -15.73 15.57 -0.81
C PHE A 198 -16.84 15.67 -1.88
N GLY A 199 -16.56 15.22 -3.09
CA GLY A 199 -17.51 15.25 -4.22
C GLY A 199 -17.80 16.64 -4.79
N LYS A 200 -16.96 17.62 -4.48
CA LYS A 200 -17.12 19.03 -4.90
C LYS A 200 -16.13 19.41 -6.00
N ASP A 201 -16.55 20.34 -6.86
CA ASP A 201 -15.67 21.03 -7.80
C ASP A 201 -14.94 22.21 -7.13
N SER A 202 -14.11 22.94 -7.89
CA SER A 202 -13.37 24.09 -7.40
C SER A 202 -14.24 25.27 -6.96
N GLU A 203 -15.52 25.28 -7.36
CA GLU A 203 -16.51 26.30 -7.00
C GLU A 203 -17.40 25.87 -5.82
N GLY A 204 -17.22 24.62 -5.35
CA GLY A 204 -17.99 24.04 -4.24
C GLY A 204 -19.31 23.40 -4.65
N ASN A 205 -19.59 23.26 -5.96
CA ASN A 205 -20.78 22.57 -6.45
C ASN A 205 -20.61 21.06 -6.42
N ASP A 206 -21.72 20.34 -6.33
CA ASP A 206 -21.71 18.87 -6.43
C ASP A 206 -21.35 18.43 -7.85
N ILE A 207 -20.42 17.50 -7.97
CA ILE A 207 -20.01 16.92 -9.25
C ILE A 207 -21.06 15.87 -9.66
N PRO A 208 -21.79 16.05 -10.78
CA PRO A 208 -22.95 15.20 -11.13
C PRO A 208 -22.56 13.82 -11.68
N LYS A 209 -21.29 13.64 -12.07
CA LYS A 209 -20.74 12.36 -12.57
C LYS A 209 -19.62 11.91 -11.68
N THR A 210 -19.25 10.63 -11.78
CA THR A 210 -18.15 10.10 -11.00
C THR A 210 -17.17 9.30 -11.85
N VAL A 211 -15.89 9.34 -11.47
CA VAL A 211 -14.84 8.51 -12.06
C VAL A 211 -14.44 7.46 -11.04
N ILE A 212 -14.45 6.21 -11.47
CA ILE A 212 -13.92 5.10 -10.67
C ILE A 212 -12.69 4.49 -11.32
N SER A 213 -11.79 3.96 -10.52
CA SER A 213 -10.67 3.12 -10.97
C SER A 213 -10.70 1.79 -10.23
N ARG A 214 -10.74 0.68 -10.97
CA ARG A 214 -10.54 -0.66 -10.44
C ARG A 214 -9.06 -0.97 -10.43
N GLU A 215 -8.50 -1.28 -9.27
CA GLU A 215 -7.09 -1.62 -9.09
C GLU A 215 -6.91 -3.13 -9.15
N TYR A 216 -6.01 -3.59 -10.02
CA TYR A 216 -5.62 -4.99 -10.14
C TYR A 216 -4.15 -5.15 -9.79
N SER A 217 -3.82 -6.08 -8.92
CA SER A 217 -2.44 -6.47 -8.72
C SER A 217 -1.95 -7.31 -9.91
N SER A 218 -0.71 -7.12 -10.30
CA SER A 218 -0.09 -7.81 -11.43
C SER A 218 1.36 -8.18 -11.14
N GLU A 219 1.86 -9.17 -11.89
CA GLU A 219 3.29 -9.46 -11.95
C GLU A 219 4.02 -8.26 -12.56
N TRP A 220 5.14 -7.90 -11.96
CA TRP A 220 6.02 -6.87 -12.48
C TRP A 220 7.01 -7.44 -13.51
N LYS A 221 7.30 -6.66 -14.51
CA LYS A 221 8.37 -6.91 -15.50
C LYS A 221 9.23 -5.67 -15.62
N LEU A 222 10.46 -5.85 -16.03
CA LEU A 222 11.35 -4.72 -16.30
C LEU A 222 10.69 -3.75 -17.31
N GLY A 223 10.56 -2.49 -16.89
CA GLY A 223 9.84 -1.45 -17.63
C GLY A 223 8.44 -1.13 -17.10
N ASP A 224 7.86 -2.00 -16.26
CA ASP A 224 6.63 -1.71 -15.54
C ASP A 224 6.90 -0.83 -14.30
N GLU A 225 5.89 -0.11 -13.83
CA GLU A 225 5.97 0.66 -12.59
C GLU A 225 6.11 -0.27 -11.38
N PRO A 226 7.18 -0.14 -10.56
CA PRO A 226 7.40 -0.96 -9.38
C PRO A 226 6.63 -0.40 -8.17
N TYR A 227 5.54 -1.06 -7.76
CA TYR A 227 4.73 -0.60 -6.62
C TYR A 227 5.17 -1.20 -5.28
N TYR A 228 5.45 -2.50 -5.24
CA TYR A 228 5.79 -3.20 -4.00
C TYR A 228 7.01 -4.08 -4.20
N PRO A 229 8.12 -3.88 -3.45
CA PRO A 229 9.27 -4.78 -3.52
C PRO A 229 8.90 -6.15 -2.96
N VAL A 230 9.34 -7.21 -3.63
CA VAL A 230 9.22 -8.58 -3.13
C VAL A 230 10.33 -8.81 -2.10
N ASN A 231 9.98 -8.73 -0.83
CA ASN A 231 10.92 -8.84 0.29
C ASN A 231 11.05 -10.30 0.77
N ASP A 232 11.36 -11.22 -0.13
CA ASP A 232 11.68 -12.60 0.22
C ASP A 232 13.19 -12.78 0.46
N GLU A 233 13.61 -13.98 0.85
CA GLU A 233 15.01 -14.31 1.14
C GLU A 233 15.92 -14.09 -0.08
N LYS A 234 15.46 -14.50 -1.27
CA LYS A 234 16.17 -14.34 -2.54
C LYS A 234 16.47 -12.87 -2.84
N ASN A 235 15.43 -12.04 -2.82
CA ASN A 235 15.56 -10.60 -3.09
C ASN A 235 16.33 -9.88 -1.97
N GLY A 236 16.16 -10.29 -0.72
CA GLY A 236 16.93 -9.77 0.41
C GLY A 236 18.43 -10.05 0.28
N ALA A 237 18.80 -11.26 -0.14
CA ALA A 237 20.20 -11.62 -0.41
C ALA A 237 20.80 -10.83 -1.59
N LEU A 238 20.03 -10.67 -2.67
CA LEU A 238 20.44 -9.87 -3.83
C LEU A 238 20.60 -8.40 -3.47
N TYR A 239 19.63 -7.82 -2.75
CA TYR A 239 19.72 -6.44 -2.28
C TYR A 239 20.96 -6.21 -1.39
N ALA A 240 21.26 -7.14 -0.48
CA ALA A 240 22.44 -7.03 0.39
C ALA A 240 23.77 -6.99 -0.40
N ARG A 241 23.83 -7.66 -1.56
CA ARG A 241 24.99 -7.60 -2.46
C ARG A 241 25.09 -6.23 -3.13
N TYR A 242 24.00 -5.68 -3.67
CA TYR A 242 23.96 -4.33 -4.24
C TYR A 242 24.31 -3.26 -3.21
N LYS A 243 23.79 -3.39 -1.99
CA LYS A 243 24.12 -2.48 -0.89
C LYS A 243 25.61 -2.41 -0.61
N LYS A 244 26.32 -3.56 -0.63
CA LYS A 244 27.79 -3.60 -0.48
C LYS A 244 28.52 -2.93 -1.64
N MET A 245 27.94 -2.87 -2.82
CA MET A 245 28.51 -2.12 -3.94
C MET A 245 28.30 -0.63 -3.72
N ALA A 246 27.10 -0.21 -3.31
CA ALA A 246 26.80 1.18 -3.03
C ALA A 246 27.65 1.78 -1.89
N GLU A 247 28.05 0.96 -0.91
CA GLU A 247 28.97 1.39 0.17
C GLU A 247 30.37 1.79 -0.33
N LYS A 248 30.70 1.49 -1.59
CA LYS A 248 31.99 1.84 -2.21
C LYS A 248 31.92 3.06 -3.13
N GLU A 249 30.72 3.57 -3.38
CA GLU A 249 30.52 4.79 -4.16
C GLU A 249 31.03 6.00 -3.36
N GLU A 250 31.77 6.89 -4.02
CA GLU A 250 32.41 8.04 -3.38
C GLU A 250 31.54 9.31 -3.34
N LYS A 251 30.42 9.34 -4.07
CA LYS A 251 29.53 10.52 -4.19
C LYS A 251 28.12 10.25 -3.75
#